data_4f95765bdd5d2d4c351683dcfc3d99b1
#
_entry.id   4f95765bdd5d2d4c351683dcfc3d99b1
#
_cell.length_a   1.000
_cell.length_b   1.000
_cell.length_c   1.000
_cell.angle_alpha   90.00
_cell.angle_beta   90.00
_cell.angle_gamma   90.00
#
_symmetry.space_group_name_H-M   'P 1'
#
loop_
_entity.id
_entity.type
_entity.pdbx_description
1 polymer ?
#
loop_
_entity_poly.entity_id
_entity_poly.type
_entity_poly.pdbx_seq_one_letter_code
_entity_poly.pdbx_strand_id
1 'polypeptide(L)'
;LRTNGLKYSKSIFTPVLAGQTDHDYVLWGTWPDGEEMYREYGSFLNDYKNKGSINPGICHTNVAFFNTAAQHLRIPLEEYDRIQMADFSSCKFTEDSSWEEILSLAAESESANQELGRDGFGIHYLRPYRGFNVDTPFDMVRMIHYYNKEKRAEAVASWPKVRDYRKENGTAEKWGQHIESCSPMKLYSMEWIYDTR
;
A
#
# COMPACT_ATOMS: atom_id res chain seq x y z
N LEU A 1 8.17 21.35 7.45
CA LEU A 1 8.69 20.85 8.72
C LEU A 1 9.79 19.85 8.43
N ARG A 2 11.06 20.31 8.34
CA ARG A 2 12.22 19.43 8.33
C ARG A 2 12.42 18.98 9.78
N THR A 3 12.00 17.77 10.07
CA THR A 3 12.25 17.14 11.36
C THR A 3 13.63 16.54 11.34
N ASN A 4 14.53 17.09 12.12
CA ASN A 4 15.93 16.70 12.27
C ASN A 4 16.11 15.18 12.37
N GLY A 5 16.55 14.53 11.28
CA GLY A 5 16.99 13.16 11.28
C GLY A 5 15.91 12.05 11.34
N LEU A 6 14.62 12.39 11.25
CA LEU A 6 13.55 11.40 11.21
C LEU A 6 13.53 10.67 9.87
N LYS A 7 13.50 9.35 9.90
CA LYS A 7 13.40 8.47 8.72
C LYS A 7 11.93 8.13 8.38
N TYR A 8 11.04 9.06 8.60
CA TYR A 8 9.62 8.89 8.48
C TYR A 8 9.07 9.67 7.29
N SER A 9 8.33 9.00 6.42
CA SER A 9 7.57 9.65 5.35
C SER A 9 6.09 9.66 5.67
N LYS A 10 5.39 10.70 5.26
CA LYS A 10 3.96 10.88 5.53
C LYS A 10 3.20 11.32 4.29
N SER A 11 2.09 10.64 4.04
CA SER A 11 1.15 10.97 2.98
C SER A 11 -0.28 11.04 3.52
N ILE A 12 -1.13 11.69 2.76
CA ILE A 12 -2.58 11.72 2.96
C ILE A 12 -3.25 11.02 1.79
N PHE A 13 -4.17 10.11 2.08
CA PHE A 13 -5.01 9.46 1.09
C PHE A 13 -6.42 9.97 1.22
N THR A 14 -6.99 10.46 0.11
CA THR A 14 -8.36 10.93 0.04
C THR A 14 -9.17 10.01 -0.88
N PRO A 15 -10.33 9.49 -0.45
CA PRO A 15 -11.16 8.62 -1.27
C PRO A 15 -11.60 9.31 -2.57
N VAL A 16 -11.48 8.60 -3.70
CA VAL A 16 -11.93 9.07 -5.04
C VAL A 16 -13.04 8.17 -5.57
N LEU A 17 -12.76 6.86 -5.69
CA LEU A 17 -13.72 5.83 -6.07
C LEU A 17 -13.61 4.71 -5.04
N ALA A 18 -14.09 4.95 -3.84
CA ALA A 18 -13.93 4.06 -2.70
C ALA A 18 -15.28 3.50 -2.16
N GLY A 19 -16.39 3.83 -2.82
CA GLY A 19 -17.72 3.53 -2.32
C GLY A 19 -18.04 4.33 -1.06
N GLN A 20 -18.90 3.81 -0.22
CA GLN A 20 -19.18 4.43 1.08
C GLN A 20 -17.99 4.19 2.01
N THR A 21 -17.43 5.28 2.54
CA THR A 21 -16.37 5.27 3.56
C THR A 21 -16.87 5.97 4.81
N ASP A 22 -16.33 5.57 5.95
CA ASP A 22 -16.57 6.17 7.27
C ASP A 22 -15.53 7.25 7.62
N HIS A 23 -14.69 7.63 6.65
CA HIS A 23 -13.61 8.58 6.80
C HIS A 23 -13.47 9.49 5.59
N ASP A 24 -13.03 10.72 5.81
CA ASP A 24 -12.75 11.71 4.77
C ASP A 24 -11.34 11.55 4.20
N TYR A 25 -10.40 11.05 5.01
CA TYR A 25 -9.01 10.82 4.62
C TYR A 25 -8.33 9.80 5.53
N VAL A 26 -7.22 9.25 5.06
CA VAL A 26 -6.32 8.40 5.83
C VAL A 26 -4.95 9.07 5.89
N LEU A 27 -4.43 9.29 7.09
CA LEU A 27 -3.03 9.67 7.28
C LEU A 27 -2.17 8.42 7.29
N TRP A 28 -1.24 8.36 6.36
CA TRP A 28 -0.35 7.22 6.18
C TRP A 28 1.09 7.59 6.53
N GLY A 29 1.64 6.89 7.49
CA GLY A 29 3.04 7.03 7.87
C GLY A 29 3.84 5.79 7.48
N THR A 30 5.07 5.99 7.02
CA THR A 30 5.99 4.90 6.66
C THR A 30 7.31 5.06 7.40
N TRP A 31 7.77 4.00 8.04
CA TRP A 31 9.08 3.89 8.70
C TRP A 31 9.89 2.78 8.04
N PRO A 32 11.23 2.87 8.03
CA PRO A 32 12.07 1.83 7.46
C PRO A 32 11.93 0.49 8.19
N ASP A 33 11.66 0.53 9.49
CA ASP A 33 11.48 -0.66 10.34
C ASP A 33 10.66 -0.36 11.59
N GLY A 34 10.36 -1.42 12.35
CA GLY A 34 9.56 -1.31 13.58
C GLY A 34 10.29 -0.62 14.73
N GLU A 35 11.61 -0.67 14.81
CA GLU A 35 12.39 0.00 15.84
C GLU A 35 12.30 1.51 15.69
N GLU A 36 12.51 2.03 14.49
CA GLU A 36 12.36 3.45 14.18
C GLU A 36 10.91 3.90 14.42
N MET A 37 9.94 3.10 14.01
CA MET A 37 8.52 3.39 14.27
C MET A 37 8.25 3.60 15.77
N TYR A 38 8.69 2.68 16.63
CA TYR A 38 8.44 2.79 18.08
C TYR A 38 9.22 3.92 18.72
N ARG A 39 10.43 4.20 18.26
CA ARG A 39 11.24 5.32 18.74
C ARG A 39 10.56 6.65 18.45
N GLU A 40 10.11 6.86 17.23
CA GLU A 40 9.45 8.10 16.82
C GLU A 40 8.07 8.25 17.43
N TYR A 41 7.31 7.14 17.54
CA TYR A 41 6.01 7.17 18.18
C TYR A 41 6.11 7.55 19.67
N GLY A 42 7.14 7.07 20.35
CA GLY A 42 7.45 7.46 21.72
C GLY A 42 7.76 8.96 21.84
N SER A 43 8.55 9.51 20.93
CA SER A 43 8.84 10.94 20.87
C SER A 43 7.59 11.77 20.58
N PHE A 44 6.77 11.34 19.63
CA PHE A 44 5.49 11.99 19.31
C PHE A 44 4.55 12.03 20.53
N LEU A 45 4.39 10.93 21.25
CA LEU A 45 3.56 10.87 22.45
C LEU A 45 4.07 11.78 23.57
N ASN A 46 5.38 11.89 23.74
CA ASN A 46 5.99 12.80 24.71
C ASN A 46 5.77 14.26 24.33
N ASP A 47 5.96 14.61 23.07
CA ASP A 47 5.69 15.96 22.56
C ASP A 47 4.21 16.34 22.67
N TYR A 48 3.32 15.40 22.41
CA TYR A 48 1.88 15.58 22.55
C TYR A 48 1.48 15.89 23.99
N LYS A 49 2.05 15.19 24.97
CA LYS A 49 1.80 15.43 26.40
C LYS A 49 2.35 16.79 26.86
N ASN A 50 3.47 17.22 26.30
CA ASN A 50 4.18 18.41 26.74
C ASN A 50 3.69 19.70 26.07
N LYS A 51 3.15 19.65 24.85
CA LYS A 51 2.78 20.83 24.06
C LYS A 51 1.28 21.18 24.08
N GLY A 52 0.46 20.44 24.84
CA GLY A 52 -0.99 20.66 24.89
C GLY A 52 -1.64 20.58 23.52
N SER A 53 -2.53 19.64 23.36
CA SER A 53 -3.46 19.42 22.26
C SER A 53 -3.12 20.02 20.90
N ILE A 54 -2.35 19.33 20.11
CA ILE A 54 -2.67 19.25 18.69
C ILE A 54 -3.96 18.43 18.68
N ASN A 55 -5.09 19.07 18.39
CA ASN A 55 -6.32 18.33 18.12
C ASN A 55 -6.10 17.59 16.79
N PRO A 56 -5.81 16.28 16.77
CA PRO A 56 -5.44 15.58 15.54
C PRO A 56 -6.64 15.32 14.62
N GLY A 57 -7.75 15.99 14.87
CA GLY A 57 -9.02 15.57 14.32
C GLY A 57 -9.52 14.31 15.06
N ILE A 58 -10.68 13.85 14.72
CA ILE A 58 -11.21 12.62 15.25
C ILE A 58 -10.62 11.46 14.44
N CYS A 59 -9.48 10.89 14.88
CA CYS A 59 -8.97 9.65 14.33
C CYS A 59 -9.74 8.49 14.96
N HIS A 60 -10.55 7.82 14.17
CA HIS A 60 -11.36 6.69 14.63
C HIS A 60 -10.58 5.39 14.74
N THR A 61 -9.51 5.25 13.96
CA THR A 61 -8.77 4.00 13.86
C THR A 61 -7.29 4.27 13.62
N ASN A 62 -6.44 3.61 14.41
CA ASN A 62 -5.00 3.58 14.20
C ASN A 62 -4.57 2.12 14.04
N VAL A 63 -4.07 1.77 12.86
CA VAL A 63 -3.61 0.41 12.55
C VAL A 63 -2.20 0.47 11.99
N ALA A 64 -1.44 -0.61 12.15
CA ALA A 64 -0.12 -0.76 11.58
C ALA A 64 -0.04 -2.02 10.73
N PHE A 65 0.71 -1.93 9.64
CA PHE A 65 1.02 -3.02 8.73
C PHE A 65 2.52 -3.24 8.64
N PHE A 66 2.94 -4.47 8.42
CA PHE A 66 4.23 -4.76 7.80
C PHE A 66 4.09 -4.73 6.29
N ASN A 67 4.95 -3.98 5.61
CA ASN A 67 5.14 -4.11 4.17
C ASN A 67 6.04 -5.33 3.92
N THR A 68 5.40 -6.49 3.72
CA THR A 68 6.08 -7.78 3.68
C THR A 68 6.79 -8.01 2.34
N ALA A 69 6.22 -7.47 1.25
CA ALA A 69 6.85 -7.42 -0.06
C ALA A 69 6.46 -6.13 -0.78
N ALA A 70 7.38 -5.60 -1.56
CA ALA A 70 7.14 -4.44 -2.39
C ALA A 70 7.83 -4.60 -3.75
N GLN A 71 7.10 -4.26 -4.80
CA GLN A 71 7.62 -4.12 -6.16
C GLN A 71 7.67 -2.63 -6.47
N HIS A 72 8.80 -2.15 -6.96
CA HIS A 72 8.97 -0.75 -7.33
C HIS A 72 9.45 -0.63 -8.77
N LEU A 73 8.51 -0.57 -9.69
CA LEU A 73 8.74 -0.34 -11.11
C LEU A 73 8.79 1.17 -11.37
N ARG A 74 9.89 1.79 -10.94
CA ARG A 74 10.06 3.24 -10.88
C ARG A 74 10.26 3.86 -12.25
N ILE A 75 9.81 5.09 -12.39
CA ILE A 75 10.17 6.03 -13.44
C ILE A 75 11.09 7.11 -12.86
N PRO A 76 11.67 8.01 -13.65
CA PRO A 76 12.42 9.16 -13.15
C PRO A 76 11.59 10.01 -12.16
N LEU A 77 12.24 10.51 -11.11
CA LEU A 77 11.56 11.23 -10.03
C LEU A 77 10.87 12.52 -10.51
N GLU A 78 11.45 13.17 -11.52
CA GLU A 78 10.92 14.37 -12.16
C GLU A 78 9.60 14.15 -12.91
N GLU A 79 9.26 12.88 -13.20
CA GLU A 79 8.01 12.49 -13.84
C GLU A 79 6.90 12.19 -12.82
N TYR A 80 7.18 12.26 -11.52
CA TYR A 80 6.17 12.01 -10.50
C TYR A 80 5.19 13.16 -10.41
N ASP A 81 3.90 12.82 -10.42
CA ASP A 81 2.87 13.81 -10.10
C ASP A 81 2.93 14.18 -8.61
N ARG A 82 2.60 15.44 -8.30
CA ARG A 82 2.44 15.89 -6.93
C ARG A 82 1.29 15.15 -6.23
N ILE A 83 0.19 14.95 -6.95
CA ILE A 83 -0.95 14.15 -6.49
C ILE A 83 -0.93 12.84 -7.27
N GLN A 84 -0.66 11.78 -6.58
CA GLN A 84 -0.57 10.43 -7.11
C GLN A 84 -1.86 9.67 -6.84
N MET A 85 -1.96 8.46 -7.33
CA MET A 85 -3.11 7.59 -7.13
C MET A 85 -2.71 6.27 -6.50
N ALA A 86 -3.58 5.70 -5.66
CA ALA A 86 -3.38 4.38 -5.10
C ALA A 86 -4.69 3.59 -5.08
N ASP A 87 -4.60 2.33 -5.50
CA ASP A 87 -5.67 1.36 -5.40
C ASP A 87 -5.41 0.42 -4.22
N PHE A 88 -6.44 0.20 -3.39
CA PHE A 88 -6.38 -0.73 -2.27
C PHE A 88 -7.39 -1.86 -2.43
N SER A 89 -6.99 -3.07 -2.11
CA SER A 89 -7.89 -4.22 -1.94
C SER A 89 -7.46 -5.04 -0.73
N SER A 90 -8.44 -5.47 0.07
CA SER A 90 -8.23 -6.41 1.17
C SER A 90 -8.47 -7.82 0.66
N CYS A 91 -7.55 -8.74 0.93
CA CYS A 91 -7.65 -10.12 0.45
C CYS A 91 -7.60 -11.10 1.62
N LYS A 92 -8.36 -12.19 1.49
CA LYS A 92 -8.35 -13.32 2.39
C LYS A 92 -7.65 -14.50 1.74
N PHE A 93 -6.84 -15.19 2.50
CA PHE A 93 -6.14 -16.39 2.06
C PHE A 93 -7.04 -17.60 2.13
N THR A 94 -6.76 -18.61 1.33
CA THR A 94 -7.32 -19.95 1.53
C THR A 94 -6.75 -20.56 2.80
N GLU A 95 -7.43 -21.55 3.39
CA GLU A 95 -7.08 -22.15 4.69
C GLU A 95 -5.65 -22.71 4.72
N ASP A 96 -5.20 -23.27 3.60
CA ASP A 96 -3.88 -23.90 3.49
C ASP A 96 -2.77 -22.93 3.03
N SER A 97 -3.06 -21.64 2.89
CA SER A 97 -2.10 -20.67 2.35
C SER A 97 -1.30 -19.95 3.42
N SER A 98 -0.05 -19.69 3.10
CA SER A 98 0.93 -19.01 3.93
C SER A 98 1.43 -17.71 3.30
N TRP A 99 2.02 -16.85 4.11
CA TRP A 99 2.71 -15.65 3.61
C TRP A 99 3.89 -15.98 2.70
N GLU A 100 4.55 -17.11 2.89
CA GLU A 100 5.68 -17.53 2.07
C GLU A 100 5.25 -17.80 0.62
N GLU A 101 4.12 -18.47 0.43
CA GLU A 101 3.55 -18.71 -0.89
C GLU A 101 3.10 -17.40 -1.56
N ILE A 102 2.47 -16.50 -0.82
CA ILE A 102 2.09 -15.17 -1.32
C ILE A 102 3.32 -14.36 -1.75
N LEU A 103 4.43 -14.42 -1.01
CA LEU A 103 5.69 -13.75 -1.38
C LEU A 103 6.30 -14.34 -2.65
N SER A 104 6.25 -15.65 -2.82
CA SER A 104 6.69 -16.32 -4.05
C SER A 104 5.87 -15.85 -5.25
N LEU A 105 4.55 -15.83 -5.13
CA LEU A 105 3.65 -15.33 -6.17
C LEU A 105 3.83 -13.83 -6.47
N ALA A 106 4.16 -13.04 -5.45
CA ALA A 106 4.49 -11.63 -5.62
C ALA A 106 5.74 -11.45 -6.49
N ALA A 107 6.79 -12.26 -6.23
CA ALA A 107 8.02 -12.24 -7.02
C ALA A 107 7.79 -12.69 -8.48
N GLU A 108 6.99 -13.75 -8.71
CA GLU A 108 6.58 -14.16 -10.06
C GLU A 108 5.83 -13.03 -10.79
N SER A 109 4.95 -12.33 -10.08
CA SER A 109 4.19 -11.20 -10.63
C SER A 109 5.08 -10.00 -10.97
N GLU A 110 6.16 -9.78 -10.21
CA GLU A 110 7.16 -8.75 -10.52
C GLU A 110 7.90 -9.07 -11.81
N SER A 111 8.39 -10.30 -11.95
CA SER A 111 9.05 -10.76 -13.18
C SER A 111 8.14 -10.59 -14.39
N ALA A 112 6.86 -10.96 -14.27
CA ALA A 112 5.87 -10.77 -15.32
C ALA A 112 5.68 -9.29 -15.71
N ASN A 113 5.65 -8.38 -14.74
CA ASN A 113 5.54 -6.95 -15.01
C ASN A 113 6.78 -6.42 -15.74
N GLN A 114 7.98 -6.87 -15.35
CA GLN A 114 9.24 -6.51 -16.01
C GLN A 114 9.31 -7.03 -17.44
N GLU A 115 8.95 -8.29 -17.69
CA GLU A 115 8.89 -8.90 -19.04
C GLU A 115 7.90 -8.18 -19.95
N LEU A 116 6.79 -7.70 -19.41
CA LEU A 116 5.80 -6.90 -20.15
C LEU A 116 6.19 -5.42 -20.30
N GLY A 117 7.38 -5.02 -19.83
CA GLY A 117 7.88 -3.65 -19.91
C GLY A 117 7.01 -2.65 -19.15
N ARG A 118 6.35 -3.06 -18.06
CA ARG A 118 5.49 -2.20 -17.26
C ARG A 118 6.29 -1.45 -16.21
N ASP A 119 6.02 -0.18 -16.07
CA ASP A 119 6.64 0.71 -15.09
C ASP A 119 5.66 1.75 -14.54
N GLY A 120 6.15 2.69 -13.74
CA GLY A 120 5.39 3.82 -13.24
C GLY A 120 4.47 3.50 -12.08
N PHE A 121 4.67 2.36 -11.40
CA PHE A 121 3.88 2.00 -10.21
C PHE A 121 4.70 1.17 -9.21
N GLY A 122 4.18 1.10 -7.99
CA GLY A 122 4.63 0.18 -6.95
C GLY A 122 3.48 -0.70 -6.48
N ILE A 123 3.77 -1.95 -6.14
CA ILE A 123 2.82 -2.87 -5.51
C ILE A 123 3.35 -3.21 -4.13
N HIS A 124 2.49 -3.09 -3.13
CA HIS A 124 2.81 -3.42 -1.75
C HIS A 124 1.86 -4.49 -1.23
N TYR A 125 2.41 -5.47 -0.54
CA TYR A 125 1.68 -6.55 0.13
C TYR A 125 1.81 -6.33 1.63
N LEU A 126 0.74 -5.84 2.23
CA LEU A 126 0.73 -5.33 3.59
C LEU A 126 0.10 -6.36 4.52
N ARG A 127 0.88 -6.86 5.46
CA ARG A 127 0.42 -7.78 6.50
C ARG A 127 -0.11 -6.98 7.70
N PRO A 128 -1.34 -7.24 8.18
CA PRO A 128 -1.83 -6.67 9.44
C PRO A 128 -0.87 -6.96 10.59
N TYR A 129 -0.57 -5.92 11.40
CA TYR A 129 0.36 -6.07 12.51
C TYR A 129 -0.25 -5.66 13.85
N ARG A 130 -0.73 -4.42 13.99
CA ARG A 130 -1.32 -3.91 15.24
C ARG A 130 -2.57 -3.08 14.97
N GLY A 131 -3.44 -3.01 15.98
CA GLY A 131 -4.69 -2.25 15.94
C GLY A 131 -5.83 -2.96 15.20
N PHE A 132 -5.62 -4.21 14.79
CA PHE A 132 -6.64 -5.04 14.15
C PHE A 132 -7.35 -5.92 15.18
N ASN A 133 -8.64 -6.16 14.96
CA ASN A 133 -9.41 -7.10 15.75
C ASN A 133 -9.06 -8.54 15.37
N VAL A 134 -9.33 -9.48 16.29
CA VAL A 134 -9.14 -10.93 16.05
C VAL A 134 -9.98 -11.40 14.85
N ASP A 135 -11.14 -10.77 14.63
CA ASP A 135 -12.08 -11.09 13.56
C ASP A 135 -11.86 -10.23 12.30
N THR A 136 -10.65 -9.68 12.11
CA THR A 136 -10.34 -8.93 10.89
C THR A 136 -10.59 -9.81 9.66
N PRO A 137 -11.46 -9.40 8.73
CA PRO A 137 -11.97 -10.27 7.66
C PRO A 137 -10.99 -10.43 6.48
N PHE A 138 -9.73 -10.12 6.68
CA PHE A 138 -8.68 -10.22 5.65
C PHE A 138 -7.31 -10.54 6.28
N ASP A 139 -6.45 -11.15 5.49
CA ASP A 139 -5.09 -11.52 5.86
C ASP A 139 -4.06 -10.57 5.26
N MET A 140 -4.42 -9.88 4.19
CA MET A 140 -3.55 -8.99 3.43
C MET A 140 -4.30 -7.78 2.90
N VAL A 141 -3.62 -6.63 2.88
CA VAL A 141 -4.01 -5.50 2.04
C VAL A 141 -2.99 -5.36 0.91
N ARG A 142 -3.47 -5.38 -0.32
CA ARG A 142 -2.66 -5.04 -1.50
C ARG A 142 -2.89 -3.58 -1.84
N MET A 143 -1.82 -2.82 -1.92
CA MET A 143 -1.80 -1.44 -2.40
C MET A 143 -1.04 -1.37 -3.71
N ILE A 144 -1.64 -0.77 -4.73
CA ILE A 144 -0.97 -0.41 -5.99
C ILE A 144 -0.90 1.11 -6.05
N HIS A 145 0.29 1.63 -6.07
CA HIS A 145 0.57 3.06 -6.06
C HIS A 145 1.15 3.47 -7.41
N TYR A 146 0.56 4.47 -8.06
CA TYR A 146 0.96 4.96 -9.39
C TYR A 146 1.67 6.31 -9.24
N TYR A 147 2.83 6.44 -9.85
CA TYR A 147 3.68 7.64 -9.69
C TYR A 147 3.14 8.84 -10.47
N ASN A 148 2.41 8.61 -11.57
CA ASN A 148 1.69 9.67 -12.28
C ASN A 148 0.42 9.11 -12.94
N LYS A 149 -0.42 10.03 -13.44
CA LYS A 149 -1.72 9.68 -14.04
C LYS A 149 -1.59 8.97 -15.40
N GLU A 150 -0.56 9.30 -16.17
CA GLU A 150 -0.28 8.69 -17.45
C GLU A 150 0.07 7.21 -17.27
N LYS A 151 0.96 6.90 -16.34
CA LYS A 151 1.35 5.53 -15.99
C LYS A 151 0.19 4.72 -15.43
N ARG A 152 -0.70 5.36 -14.68
CA ARG A 152 -1.95 4.70 -14.26
C ARG A 152 -2.83 4.34 -15.46
N ALA A 153 -3.00 5.26 -16.40
CA ALA A 153 -3.78 5.01 -17.61
C ALA A 153 -3.16 3.87 -18.45
N GLU A 154 -1.83 3.85 -18.63
CA GLU A 154 -1.09 2.78 -19.29
C GLU A 154 -1.27 1.44 -18.58
N ALA A 155 -1.16 1.42 -17.25
CA ALA A 155 -1.33 0.21 -16.45
C ALA A 155 -2.74 -0.38 -16.59
N VAL A 156 -3.78 0.46 -16.63
CA VAL A 156 -5.16 0.04 -16.87
C VAL A 156 -5.33 -0.46 -18.30
N ALA A 157 -4.82 0.25 -19.29
CA ALA A 157 -4.92 -0.14 -20.69
C ALA A 157 -4.18 -1.46 -21.02
N SER A 158 -3.07 -1.73 -20.31
CA SER A 158 -2.29 -2.97 -20.46
C SER A 158 -2.90 -4.18 -19.75
N TRP A 159 -3.94 -3.99 -18.92
CA TRP A 159 -4.52 -5.07 -18.13
C TRP A 159 -4.94 -6.32 -18.92
N PRO A 160 -5.55 -6.22 -20.13
CA PRO A 160 -5.85 -7.41 -20.94
C PRO A 160 -4.59 -8.25 -21.25
N LYS A 161 -3.47 -7.60 -21.60
CA LYS A 161 -2.20 -8.30 -21.86
C LYS A 161 -1.65 -9.00 -20.61
N VAL A 162 -1.74 -8.34 -19.46
CA VAL A 162 -1.32 -8.93 -18.16
C VAL A 162 -2.17 -10.14 -17.81
N ARG A 163 -3.48 -10.04 -18.02
CA ARG A 163 -4.40 -11.14 -17.76
C ARG A 163 -4.11 -12.35 -18.67
N ASP A 164 -3.87 -12.10 -19.93
CA ASP A 164 -3.60 -13.16 -20.90
C ASP A 164 -2.24 -13.81 -20.61
N TYR A 165 -1.19 -13.02 -20.36
CA TYR A 165 0.10 -13.51 -19.89
C TYR A 165 -0.02 -14.39 -18.64
N ARG A 166 -0.77 -13.96 -17.64
CA ARG A 166 -0.98 -14.73 -16.40
C ARG A 166 -1.69 -16.04 -16.63
N LYS A 167 -2.62 -16.10 -17.58
CA LYS A 167 -3.29 -17.34 -17.97
C LYS A 167 -2.34 -18.30 -18.67
N GLU A 168 -1.56 -17.82 -19.63
CA GLU A 168 -0.60 -18.60 -20.40
C GLU A 168 0.49 -19.23 -19.51
N ASN A 169 0.92 -18.49 -18.48
CA ASN A 169 1.96 -18.93 -17.55
C ASN A 169 1.42 -19.59 -16.25
N GLY A 170 0.11 -19.82 -16.14
CA GLY A 170 -0.50 -20.45 -14.98
C GLY A 170 -0.51 -19.60 -13.69
N THR A 171 0.02 -18.37 -13.73
CA THR A 171 0.11 -17.50 -12.54
C THR A 171 -1.27 -17.12 -12.02
N ALA A 172 -2.27 -16.96 -12.90
CA ALA A 172 -3.64 -16.65 -12.48
C ALA A 172 -4.25 -17.79 -11.66
N GLU A 173 -4.00 -19.03 -12.06
CA GLU A 173 -4.46 -20.23 -11.35
C GLU A 173 -3.78 -20.37 -9.99
N LYS A 174 -2.46 -20.19 -9.94
CA LYS A 174 -1.70 -20.19 -8.68
C LYS A 174 -2.26 -19.16 -7.68
N TRP A 175 -2.51 -17.92 -8.11
CA TRP A 175 -3.14 -16.92 -7.25
C TRP A 175 -4.51 -17.38 -6.76
N GLY A 176 -5.32 -18.01 -7.60
CA GLY A 176 -6.63 -18.56 -7.24
C GLY A 176 -6.57 -19.72 -6.23
N GLN A 177 -5.46 -20.45 -6.17
CA GLN A 177 -5.24 -21.50 -5.17
C GLN A 177 -4.95 -20.93 -3.77
N HIS A 178 -4.35 -19.75 -3.68
CA HIS A 178 -3.90 -19.15 -2.42
C HIS A 178 -4.76 -17.98 -1.93
N ILE A 179 -5.57 -17.38 -2.78
CA ILE A 179 -6.46 -16.27 -2.43
C ILE A 179 -7.91 -16.71 -2.54
N GLU A 180 -8.59 -16.79 -1.41
CA GLU A 180 -10.03 -17.11 -1.34
C GLU A 180 -10.86 -16.00 -1.98
N SER A 181 -10.60 -14.76 -1.58
CA SER A 181 -11.34 -13.60 -2.07
C SER A 181 -10.55 -12.31 -1.88
N CYS A 182 -10.87 -11.31 -2.71
CA CYS A 182 -10.42 -9.94 -2.48
C CYS A 182 -11.61 -8.99 -2.57
N SER A 183 -11.60 -7.94 -1.75
CA SER A 183 -12.56 -6.84 -1.91
C SER A 183 -12.37 -6.13 -3.25
N PRO A 184 -13.42 -5.48 -3.79
CA PRO A 184 -13.25 -4.55 -4.90
C PRO A 184 -12.17 -3.52 -4.60
N MET A 185 -11.42 -3.13 -5.63
CA MET A 185 -10.41 -2.08 -5.49
C MET A 185 -11.05 -0.75 -5.15
N LYS A 186 -10.48 -0.06 -4.18
CA LYS A 186 -10.84 1.29 -3.77
C LYS A 186 -9.76 2.25 -4.20
N LEU A 187 -10.12 3.28 -4.97
CA LEU A 187 -9.19 4.29 -5.47
C LEU A 187 -9.13 5.49 -4.53
N TYR A 188 -7.91 5.88 -4.22
CA TYR A 188 -7.58 7.07 -3.45
C TYR A 188 -6.63 7.95 -4.23
N SER A 189 -6.73 9.27 -4.07
CA SER A 189 -5.64 10.19 -4.37
C SER A 189 -4.66 10.16 -3.21
N MET A 190 -3.37 10.30 -3.49
CA MET A 190 -2.29 10.32 -2.51
C MET A 190 -1.45 11.57 -2.70
N GLU A 191 -1.27 12.33 -1.64
CA GLU A 191 -0.37 13.49 -1.61
C GLU A 191 0.67 13.31 -0.51
N TRP A 192 1.96 13.49 -0.86
CA TRP A 192 3.04 13.50 0.10
C TRP A 192 3.01 14.78 0.92
N ILE A 193 2.89 14.66 2.24
CA ILE A 193 3.01 15.78 3.18
C ILE A 193 4.48 16.10 3.40
N TYR A 194 5.29 15.07 3.57
CA TYR A 194 6.75 15.13 3.49
C TYR A 194 7.33 13.76 3.15
N ASP A 195 8.47 13.77 2.49
CA ASP A 195 9.20 12.59 2.04
C ASP A 195 10.65 12.72 2.48
N THR A 196 11.19 11.69 3.10
CA THR A 196 12.58 11.63 3.57
C THR A 196 13.46 10.77 2.69
N ARG A 197 12.96 10.29 1.56
CA ARG A 197 13.69 9.49 0.59
C ARG A 197 14.69 10.31 -0.21
#